data_d6398297106007527b697b5512416ad9
#
_entry.id   d6398297106007527b697b5512416ad9
#
_cell.length_a   1.000
_cell.length_b   1.000
_cell.length_c   1.000
_cell.angle_alpha   90.00
_cell.angle_beta   90.00
_cell.angle_gamma   90.00
#
_symmetry.space_group_name_H-M   'P 1'
#
loop_
_entity.id
_entity.type
_entity.pdbx_description
1 polymer ?
#
loop_
_entity_poly.entity_id
_entity_poly.type
_entity_poly.pdbx_seq_one_letter_code
_entity_poly.pdbx_strand_id
1 'polypeptide(L)'
;MPHRGRHEDARRYDRPPPGGPPRPDRVRDLRPRSPEAAGHVALLATDPQFARDIPCRDRALAERVLVLPRLALAAGPWSAPPRDAWPAPTVGLLLTAGIAARHVMLGERVATQLLGPGDVLDPWGATWELLPSGVSWSMQEPVTAVVLDGRFATAARRWPSLATVVQERLLALSDRLATHLAICQLPRVEQRILALLWHLAERFGRVGPDGIVLSLGLTHRLIGQLVGAQRPTVSLAMGALVDAGHVMRRDDGALLLTERSHAALTSRTGVAPAVPPAHEPDEPSGRLHDLQAGLDERRPLSARAGRAAARRAHAAALRDDAARDEAAAAHRIFEAS
;
A
#
# COMPACT_ATOMS: atom_id res chain seq x y z
N MET A 1 33.86 -53.42 59.89
CA MET A 1 33.73 -51.92 59.83
C MET A 1 33.40 -51.54 58.41
N PRO A 2 32.13 -51.13 58.11
CA PRO A 2 31.71 -50.86 56.73
C PRO A 2 31.81 -49.38 56.41
N HIS A 3 32.30 -49.09 55.21
CA HIS A 3 32.34 -47.78 54.61
C HIS A 3 30.95 -47.36 54.11
N ARG A 4 30.47 -46.26 54.67
CA ARG A 4 29.28 -45.53 54.19
C ARG A 4 29.65 -44.78 52.91
N GLY A 5 29.07 -45.17 51.78
CA GLY A 5 29.09 -44.43 50.51
C GLY A 5 28.07 -43.32 50.50
N ARG A 6 28.49 -42.16 50.00
CA ARG A 6 27.69 -40.93 49.86
C ARG A 6 26.73 -41.05 48.72
N HIS A 7 25.43 -41.04 48.97
CA HIS A 7 24.35 -40.75 48.06
C HIS A 7 23.88 -39.32 48.27
N GLU A 8 24.53 -38.35 47.63
CA GLU A 8 24.05 -37.00 47.51
C GLU A 8 24.72 -36.40 46.27
N ASP A 9 24.03 -36.40 45.12
CA ASP A 9 24.17 -35.45 44.00
C ASP A 9 23.36 -35.83 42.78
N ALA A 10 22.08 -36.16 42.96
CA ALA A 10 21.15 -36.43 41.83
C ALA A 10 19.91 -35.54 41.87
N ARG A 11 20.02 -34.28 42.34
CA ARG A 11 18.87 -33.34 42.32
C ARG A 11 19.24 -31.94 41.84
N ARG A 12 20.07 -31.78 40.78
CA ARG A 12 20.50 -30.46 40.28
C ARG A 12 20.29 -30.23 38.79
N TYR A 13 19.44 -30.98 38.11
CA TYR A 13 19.17 -30.75 36.67
C TYR A 13 17.68 -30.81 36.34
N ASP A 14 16.84 -30.15 37.12
CA ASP A 14 15.43 -29.97 36.76
C ASP A 14 15.02 -28.50 36.91
N ARG A 15 15.75 -27.63 36.22
CA ARG A 15 15.34 -26.26 36.00
C ARG A 15 15.12 -26.08 34.51
N PRO A 16 13.85 -25.90 34.04
CA PRO A 16 13.58 -25.63 32.63
C PRO A 16 14.24 -24.30 32.25
N PRO A 17 14.80 -24.18 31.01
CA PRO A 17 15.43 -22.95 30.55
C PRO A 17 14.43 -21.81 30.55
N PRO A 18 14.84 -20.58 30.98
CA PRO A 18 13.99 -19.41 30.86
C PRO A 18 13.95 -18.98 29.40
N GLY A 19 12.79 -19.09 28.75
CA GLY A 19 12.60 -18.58 27.38
C GLY A 19 11.82 -19.49 26.45
N GLY A 20 10.78 -20.12 26.92
CA GLY A 20 9.75 -20.67 26.02
C GLY A 20 9.07 -19.55 25.25
N PRO A 21 8.64 -19.78 23.98
CA PRO A 21 7.93 -18.78 23.22
C PRO A 21 6.71 -18.29 24.01
N PRO A 22 6.40 -16.98 23.97
CA PRO A 22 5.26 -16.44 24.70
C PRO A 22 4.00 -17.18 24.26
N ARG A 23 3.26 -17.69 25.25
CA ARG A 23 1.97 -18.34 25.05
C ARG A 23 1.06 -17.42 24.25
N PRO A 24 0.25 -17.93 23.30
CA PRO A 24 -0.67 -17.11 22.50
C PRO A 24 -1.91 -16.62 23.28
N ASP A 25 -1.85 -16.57 24.59
CA ASP A 25 -2.95 -16.13 25.45
C ASP A 25 -2.83 -14.66 25.76
N ARG A 26 -3.27 -13.86 24.86
CA ARG A 26 -3.90 -12.53 24.95
C ARG A 26 -4.00 -11.87 23.59
N VAL A 27 -4.51 -12.58 22.60
CA VAL A 27 -5.24 -11.90 21.54
C VAL A 27 -6.51 -11.37 22.23
N ARG A 28 -6.42 -10.15 22.76
CA ARG A 28 -7.62 -9.38 23.12
C ARG A 28 -8.52 -9.48 21.88
N ASP A 29 -9.76 -9.91 22.11
CA ASP A 29 -10.87 -9.93 21.17
C ASP A 29 -10.95 -8.57 20.44
N LEU A 30 -10.13 -8.39 19.42
CA LEU A 30 -10.25 -7.33 18.44
C LEU A 30 -11.28 -7.81 17.42
N ARG A 31 -12.53 -8.00 17.90
CA ARG A 31 -13.65 -8.05 16.96
C ARG A 31 -13.59 -6.77 16.17
N PRO A 32 -13.49 -6.83 14.83
CA PRO A 32 -13.52 -5.63 14.02
C PRO A 32 -14.83 -4.91 14.38
N ARG A 33 -14.71 -3.76 15.03
CA ARG A 33 -15.85 -2.86 15.18
C ARG A 33 -16.28 -2.53 13.76
N SER A 34 -17.55 -2.74 13.46
CA SER A 34 -18.14 -2.26 12.20
C SER A 34 -17.65 -0.84 11.97
N PRO A 35 -17.27 -0.44 10.72
CA PRO A 35 -16.83 0.91 10.47
C PRO A 35 -17.97 1.84 10.84
N GLU A 36 -17.92 2.39 12.05
CA GLU A 36 -18.87 3.42 12.47
C GLU A 36 -18.57 4.61 11.56
N ALA A 37 -19.49 4.83 10.62
CA ALA A 37 -19.44 6.04 9.80
C ALA A 37 -19.48 7.23 10.77
N ALA A 38 -18.36 7.91 10.93
CA ALA A 38 -18.25 9.10 11.79
C ALA A 38 -18.98 10.30 11.16
N GLY A 39 -20.19 10.07 10.63
CA GLY A 39 -21.01 11.06 9.93
C GLY A 39 -20.88 10.98 8.40
N HIS A 40 -21.29 12.04 7.74
CA HIS A 40 -21.22 12.21 6.28
C HIS A 40 -20.44 13.47 5.94
N VAL A 41 -19.87 13.51 4.75
CA VAL A 41 -19.10 14.65 4.26
C VAL A 41 -19.44 14.95 2.80
N ALA A 42 -19.48 16.22 2.45
CA ALA A 42 -19.66 16.67 1.06
C ALA A 42 -18.36 16.43 0.28
N LEU A 43 -18.36 15.45 -0.63
CA LEU A 43 -17.17 15.05 -1.40
C LEU A 43 -16.57 16.24 -2.16
N LEU A 44 -17.38 17.02 -2.87
CA LEU A 44 -16.91 18.11 -3.73
C LEU A 44 -16.27 19.27 -2.93
N ALA A 45 -16.68 19.47 -1.68
CA ALA A 45 -16.06 20.44 -0.78
C ALA A 45 -14.78 19.91 -0.16
N THR A 46 -14.73 18.58 0.11
CA THR A 46 -13.56 17.92 0.70
C THR A 46 -12.43 17.76 -0.30
N ASP A 47 -12.78 17.47 -1.56
CA ASP A 47 -11.84 17.27 -2.65
C ASP A 47 -12.37 17.93 -3.94
N PRO A 48 -11.99 19.19 -4.19
CA PRO A 48 -12.49 19.97 -5.33
C PRO A 48 -12.17 19.38 -6.71
N GLN A 49 -11.20 18.47 -6.81
CA GLN A 49 -10.88 17.82 -8.09
C GLN A 49 -12.08 17.05 -8.63
N PHE A 50 -12.91 16.46 -7.78
CA PHE A 50 -14.14 15.80 -8.20
C PHE A 50 -15.19 16.77 -8.78
N ALA A 51 -15.07 18.08 -8.57
CA ALA A 51 -15.96 19.07 -9.14
C ALA A 51 -15.46 19.64 -10.49
N ARG A 52 -14.21 19.33 -10.89
CA ARG A 52 -13.51 19.97 -12.02
C ARG A 52 -14.35 20.02 -13.31
N ASP A 53 -14.90 18.88 -13.71
CA ASP A 53 -15.58 18.73 -14.99
C ASP A 53 -17.11 18.50 -14.84
N ILE A 54 -17.67 18.79 -13.66
CA ILE A 54 -19.12 18.78 -13.47
C ILE A 54 -19.69 20.10 -14.04
N PRO A 55 -20.65 20.05 -14.99
CA PRO A 55 -21.28 21.25 -15.56
C PRO A 55 -21.83 22.17 -14.47
N CYS A 56 -21.66 23.49 -14.60
CA CYS A 56 -22.10 24.47 -13.60
C CYS A 56 -23.60 24.32 -13.24
N ARG A 57 -24.44 24.04 -14.22
CA ARG A 57 -25.88 23.78 -14.02
C ARG A 57 -26.20 22.59 -13.13
N ASP A 58 -25.31 21.59 -13.08
CA ASP A 58 -25.50 20.35 -12.32
C ASP A 58 -24.80 20.38 -10.96
N ARG A 59 -23.94 21.40 -10.70
CA ARG A 59 -23.09 21.46 -9.50
C ARG A 59 -23.88 21.40 -8.20
N ALA A 60 -24.94 22.20 -8.07
CA ALA A 60 -25.78 22.19 -6.87
C ALA A 60 -26.49 20.84 -6.64
N LEU A 61 -26.81 20.10 -7.69
CA LEU A 61 -27.36 18.76 -7.57
C LEU A 61 -26.28 17.77 -7.15
N ALA A 62 -25.09 17.85 -7.76
CA ALA A 62 -23.97 16.99 -7.44
C ALA A 62 -23.52 17.16 -5.96
N GLU A 63 -23.46 18.36 -5.45
CA GLU A 63 -23.16 18.66 -4.04
C GLU A 63 -24.15 18.00 -3.07
N ARG A 64 -25.42 18.00 -3.41
CA ARG A 64 -26.46 17.34 -2.60
C ARG A 64 -26.39 15.81 -2.65
N VAL A 65 -26.08 15.26 -3.81
CA VAL A 65 -26.03 13.78 -4.02
C VAL A 65 -24.73 13.19 -3.49
N LEU A 66 -23.61 13.88 -3.59
CA LEU A 66 -22.29 13.43 -3.20
C LEU A 66 -21.98 13.75 -1.72
N VAL A 67 -22.98 13.55 -0.86
CA VAL A 67 -22.79 13.54 0.61
C VAL A 67 -22.59 12.08 1.02
N LEU A 68 -21.31 11.71 1.24
CA LEU A 68 -20.85 10.32 1.38
C LEU A 68 -20.44 10.00 2.82
N PRO A 69 -20.47 8.71 3.23
CA PRO A 69 -20.07 8.32 4.56
C PRO A 69 -18.58 8.63 4.81
N ARG A 70 -18.29 9.20 5.98
CA ARG A 70 -16.96 9.47 6.46
C ARG A 70 -16.53 8.37 7.42
N LEU A 71 -15.31 7.85 7.24
CA LEU A 71 -14.67 6.89 8.12
C LEU A 71 -13.53 7.59 8.86
N ALA A 72 -13.45 7.40 10.17
CA ALA A 72 -12.32 7.82 11.01
C ALA A 72 -11.61 6.59 11.58
N LEU A 73 -10.30 6.49 11.35
CA LEU A 73 -9.46 5.39 11.80
C LEU A 73 -8.41 5.92 12.76
N ALA A 74 -8.30 5.32 13.93
CA ALA A 74 -7.24 5.64 14.88
C ALA A 74 -5.88 5.17 14.39
N ALA A 75 -4.81 5.81 14.86
CA ALA A 75 -3.45 5.32 14.62
C ALA A 75 -3.26 3.90 15.17
N GLY A 76 -2.47 3.09 14.46
CA GLY A 76 -2.17 1.71 14.82
C GLY A 76 -2.62 0.68 13.77
N PRO A 77 -2.54 -0.61 14.10
CA PRO A 77 -2.99 -1.69 13.22
C PRO A 77 -4.50 -1.57 12.90
N TRP A 78 -4.85 -1.84 11.65
CA TRP A 78 -6.23 -1.82 11.19
C TRP A 78 -6.53 -3.04 10.31
N SER A 79 -7.68 -3.66 10.57
CA SER A 79 -8.24 -4.72 9.75
C SER A 79 -9.51 -4.23 9.10
N ALA A 80 -9.55 -4.23 7.77
CA ALA A 80 -10.76 -3.89 7.06
C ALA A 80 -11.85 -4.93 7.39
N PRO A 81 -13.07 -4.51 7.72
CA PRO A 81 -14.21 -5.42 7.78
C PRO A 81 -14.39 -6.15 6.44
N PRO A 82 -14.99 -7.35 6.44
CA PRO A 82 -15.28 -8.08 5.21
C PRO A 82 -16.07 -7.23 4.22
N ARG A 83 -15.89 -7.49 2.93
CA ARG A 83 -16.48 -6.65 1.87
C ARG A 83 -18.01 -6.58 1.93
N ASP A 84 -18.66 -7.64 2.37
CA ASP A 84 -20.11 -7.73 2.56
C ASP A 84 -20.63 -6.89 3.76
N ALA A 85 -19.77 -6.50 4.68
CA ALA A 85 -20.11 -5.58 5.77
C ALA A 85 -20.20 -4.11 5.32
N TRP A 86 -19.88 -3.81 4.05
CA TRP A 86 -19.91 -2.46 3.48
C TRP A 86 -21.10 -2.27 2.57
N PRO A 87 -21.60 -1.01 2.41
CA PRO A 87 -22.67 -0.72 1.45
C PRO A 87 -22.28 -1.13 0.04
N ALA A 88 -23.06 -1.98 -0.62
CA ALA A 88 -22.79 -2.39 -1.99
C ALA A 88 -23.51 -1.46 -3.01
N PRO A 89 -22.84 -1.09 -4.11
CA PRO A 89 -21.44 -1.32 -4.42
C PRO A 89 -20.54 -0.29 -3.71
N THR A 90 -19.41 -0.73 -3.12
CA THR A 90 -18.35 0.17 -2.66
C THR A 90 -17.19 0.11 -3.65
N VAL A 91 -16.80 1.28 -4.19
CA VAL A 91 -15.70 1.44 -5.15
C VAL A 91 -14.35 1.40 -4.44
N GLY A 92 -14.28 2.00 -3.24
CA GLY A 92 -13.07 2.09 -2.44
C GLY A 92 -13.17 3.15 -1.34
N LEU A 93 -12.05 3.40 -0.68
CA LEU A 93 -11.91 4.43 0.34
C LEU A 93 -10.99 5.53 -0.17
N LEU A 94 -11.50 6.76 -0.26
CA LEU A 94 -10.70 7.96 -0.59
C LEU A 94 -10.12 8.52 0.69
N LEU A 95 -8.79 8.51 0.83
CA LEU A 95 -8.11 9.14 1.96
C LEU A 95 -8.19 10.67 1.84
N THR A 96 -8.60 11.35 2.91
CA THR A 96 -8.72 12.81 2.96
C THR A 96 -7.78 13.45 3.97
N ALA A 97 -7.35 12.70 4.96
CA ALA A 97 -6.35 13.12 5.94
C ALA A 97 -5.63 11.91 6.52
N GLY A 98 -4.41 12.12 7.01
CA GLY A 98 -3.58 11.11 7.64
C GLY A 98 -2.86 10.20 6.64
N ILE A 99 -2.02 9.32 7.19
CA ILE A 99 -1.16 8.40 6.44
C ILE A 99 -1.48 6.96 6.82
N ALA A 100 -1.84 6.16 5.82
CA ALA A 100 -2.01 4.73 5.92
C ALA A 100 -0.79 3.99 5.34
N ALA A 101 -0.44 2.86 5.93
CA ALA A 101 0.56 1.95 5.41
C ALA A 101 -0.08 0.61 5.04
N ARG A 102 0.11 0.19 3.80
CA ARG A 102 -0.19 -1.15 3.31
C ARG A 102 1.05 -2.01 3.41
N HIS A 103 0.97 -3.12 4.14
CA HIS A 103 2.05 -4.07 4.27
C HIS A 103 1.71 -5.33 3.47
N VAL A 104 2.61 -5.72 2.58
CA VAL A 104 2.51 -6.97 1.83
C VAL A 104 3.58 -7.91 2.36
N MET A 105 3.15 -9.04 2.89
CA MET A 105 4.02 -10.06 3.46
C MET A 105 4.21 -11.20 2.47
N LEU A 106 5.47 -11.60 2.25
CA LEU A 106 5.85 -12.75 1.46
C LEU A 106 6.89 -13.54 2.26
N GLY A 107 6.49 -14.65 2.86
CA GLY A 107 7.27 -15.34 3.87
C GLY A 107 7.59 -14.39 5.04
N GLU A 108 8.86 -14.27 5.41
CA GLU A 108 9.32 -13.36 6.47
C GLU A 108 9.58 -11.91 6.00
N ARG A 109 9.43 -11.65 4.72
CA ARG A 109 9.68 -10.33 4.14
C ARG A 109 8.40 -9.49 4.12
N VAL A 110 8.55 -8.22 4.46
CA VAL A 110 7.47 -7.24 4.44
C VAL A 110 7.88 -6.10 3.54
N ALA A 111 7.10 -5.86 2.50
CA ALA A 111 7.16 -4.65 1.69
C ALA A 111 6.05 -3.71 2.14
N THR A 112 6.34 -2.42 2.25
CA THR A 112 5.37 -1.43 2.70
C THR A 112 5.18 -0.35 1.65
N GLN A 113 3.94 0.11 1.52
CA GLN A 113 3.53 1.24 0.70
C GLN A 113 2.84 2.26 1.60
N LEU A 114 3.22 3.53 1.49
CA LEU A 114 2.53 4.63 2.16
C LEU A 114 1.47 5.24 1.23
N LEU A 115 0.29 5.47 1.80
CA LEU A 115 -0.83 6.14 1.15
C LEU A 115 -1.26 7.33 2.02
N GLY A 116 -1.67 8.40 1.37
CA GLY A 116 -2.06 9.63 2.05
C GLY A 116 -3.24 10.32 1.37
N PRO A 117 -3.53 11.59 1.73
CA PRO A 117 -4.65 12.33 1.18
C PRO A 117 -4.66 12.31 -0.34
N GLY A 118 -5.81 12.05 -0.90
CA GLY A 118 -6.03 11.90 -2.34
C GLY A 118 -5.86 10.48 -2.87
N ASP A 119 -5.32 9.52 -2.14
CA ASP A 119 -5.28 8.14 -2.61
C ASP A 119 -6.63 7.44 -2.44
N VAL A 120 -6.94 6.60 -3.41
CA VAL A 120 -8.06 5.67 -3.32
C VAL A 120 -7.49 4.28 -3.02
N LEU A 121 -7.92 3.69 -1.93
CA LEU A 121 -7.50 2.35 -1.54
C LEU A 121 -8.66 1.36 -1.62
N ASP A 122 -8.34 0.13 -2.04
CA ASP A 122 -9.20 -1.04 -1.90
C ASP A 122 -8.64 -1.91 -0.77
N PRO A 123 -9.23 -1.89 0.42
CA PRO A 123 -8.70 -2.64 1.56
C PRO A 123 -8.92 -4.15 1.43
N TRP A 124 -9.78 -4.58 0.51
CA TRP A 124 -10.08 -6.00 0.31
C TRP A 124 -9.19 -6.67 -0.73
N GLY A 125 -8.48 -5.94 -1.55
CA GLY A 125 -7.48 -6.31 -2.55
C GLY A 125 -7.54 -7.73 -3.13
N ALA A 126 -6.97 -7.97 -4.29
CA ALA A 126 -6.85 -9.32 -4.81
C ALA A 126 -5.90 -10.17 -3.95
N THR A 127 -6.40 -11.26 -3.37
CA THR A 127 -5.55 -12.32 -2.84
C THR A 127 -5.07 -13.17 -4.01
N TRP A 128 -3.76 -13.35 -4.13
CA TRP A 128 -3.18 -14.23 -5.14
C TRP A 128 -3.24 -15.66 -4.62
N GLU A 129 -4.04 -16.52 -5.25
CA GLU A 129 -4.21 -17.89 -4.78
C GLU A 129 -2.94 -18.73 -4.87
N LEU A 130 -2.08 -18.45 -5.86
CA LEU A 130 -0.86 -19.24 -6.12
C LEU A 130 0.39 -18.67 -5.39
N LEU A 131 0.34 -17.43 -4.92
CA LEU A 131 1.43 -16.83 -4.19
C LEU A 131 0.99 -16.61 -2.73
N PRO A 132 1.55 -17.35 -1.75
CA PRO A 132 1.17 -17.22 -0.36
C PRO A 132 1.65 -15.86 0.19
N SER A 133 0.84 -14.84 -0.06
CA SER A 133 1.08 -13.47 0.41
C SER A 133 -0.02 -13.02 1.35
N GLY A 134 0.36 -12.28 2.39
CA GLY A 134 -0.56 -11.64 3.31
C GLY A 134 -0.58 -10.14 3.09
N VAL A 135 -1.75 -9.51 3.26
CA VAL A 135 -1.88 -8.05 3.28
C VAL A 135 -2.38 -7.61 4.65
N SER A 136 -1.72 -6.63 5.24
CA SER A 136 -2.17 -5.99 6.47
C SER A 136 -2.05 -4.47 6.34
N TRP A 137 -2.78 -3.75 7.19
CA TRP A 137 -2.85 -2.31 7.17
C TRP A 137 -2.47 -1.73 8.53
N SER A 138 -1.84 -0.58 8.54
CA SER A 138 -1.66 0.23 9.74
C SER A 138 -1.80 1.71 9.42
N MET A 139 -2.41 2.44 10.35
CA MET A 139 -2.49 3.90 10.27
C MET A 139 -1.29 4.48 11.02
N GLN A 140 -0.44 5.22 10.31
CA GLN A 140 0.75 5.83 10.92
C GLN A 140 0.37 7.00 11.83
N GLU A 141 -0.75 7.63 11.53
CA GLU A 141 -1.43 8.68 12.29
C GLU A 141 -2.95 8.52 12.13
N PRO A 142 -3.80 9.25 12.85
CA PRO A 142 -5.24 9.19 12.64
C PRO A 142 -5.61 9.51 11.19
N VAL A 143 -6.37 8.60 10.56
CA VAL A 143 -6.76 8.70 9.15
C VAL A 143 -8.23 9.04 9.03
N THR A 144 -8.56 9.93 8.12
CA THR A 144 -9.94 10.17 7.67
C THR A 144 -10.07 9.72 6.22
N ALA A 145 -11.14 8.98 5.92
CA ALA A 145 -11.46 8.55 4.57
C ALA A 145 -12.94 8.79 4.24
N VAL A 146 -13.25 8.93 2.95
CA VAL A 146 -14.60 8.96 2.40
C VAL A 146 -14.88 7.62 1.75
N VAL A 147 -16.00 7.00 2.08
CA VAL A 147 -16.44 5.75 1.47
C VAL A 147 -17.10 6.06 0.13
N LEU A 148 -16.47 5.65 -0.97
CA LEU A 148 -17.03 5.78 -2.32
C LEU A 148 -18.06 4.66 -2.54
N ASP A 149 -19.25 4.84 -1.98
CA ASP A 149 -20.36 3.85 -1.95
C ASP A 149 -21.23 3.88 -3.20
N GLY A 150 -22.39 3.22 -3.15
CA GLY A 150 -23.37 3.17 -4.23
C GLY A 150 -23.91 4.52 -4.69
N ARG A 151 -23.90 5.55 -3.81
CA ARG A 151 -24.26 6.93 -4.17
C ARG A 151 -23.23 7.51 -5.12
N PHE A 152 -21.93 7.31 -4.80
CA PHE A 152 -20.84 7.71 -5.69
C PHE A 152 -20.91 6.96 -7.02
N ALA A 153 -21.13 5.64 -7.00
CA ALA A 153 -21.24 4.85 -8.22
C ALA A 153 -22.43 5.29 -9.10
N THR A 154 -23.55 5.66 -8.50
CA THR A 154 -24.72 6.20 -9.20
C THR A 154 -24.45 7.59 -9.78
N ALA A 155 -23.81 8.46 -9.01
CA ALA A 155 -23.41 9.79 -9.47
C ALA A 155 -22.41 9.72 -10.63
N ALA A 156 -21.44 8.80 -10.59
CA ALA A 156 -20.46 8.59 -11.65
C ALA A 156 -21.08 8.13 -12.98
N ARG A 157 -22.25 7.48 -12.97
CA ARG A 157 -23.00 7.19 -14.22
C ARG A 157 -23.56 8.47 -14.85
N ARG A 158 -23.95 9.43 -14.03
CA ARG A 158 -24.47 10.72 -14.50
C ARG A 158 -23.34 11.68 -14.88
N TRP A 159 -22.27 11.68 -14.11
CA TRP A 159 -21.08 12.52 -14.33
C TRP A 159 -19.83 11.65 -14.43
N PRO A 160 -19.50 11.15 -15.64
CA PRO A 160 -18.38 10.22 -15.84
C PRO A 160 -17.01 10.77 -15.38
N SER A 161 -16.86 12.09 -15.35
CA SER A 161 -15.66 12.76 -14.82
C SER A 161 -15.31 12.35 -13.39
N LEU A 162 -16.30 11.97 -12.57
CA LEU A 162 -16.03 11.42 -11.23
C LEU A 162 -15.22 10.12 -11.28
N ALA A 163 -15.56 9.24 -12.21
CA ALA A 163 -14.80 8.00 -12.42
C ALA A 163 -13.41 8.27 -13.00
N THR A 164 -13.30 9.28 -13.89
CA THR A 164 -12.00 9.72 -14.43
C THR A 164 -11.05 10.18 -13.33
N VAL A 165 -11.52 10.98 -12.37
CA VAL A 165 -10.69 11.39 -11.22
C VAL A 165 -10.19 10.19 -10.41
N VAL A 166 -11.04 9.19 -10.14
CA VAL A 166 -10.62 7.96 -9.45
C VAL A 166 -9.56 7.22 -10.27
N GLN A 167 -9.77 7.09 -11.58
CA GLN A 167 -8.82 6.43 -12.48
C GLN A 167 -7.48 7.14 -12.53
N GLU A 168 -7.45 8.47 -12.64
CA GLU A 168 -6.22 9.29 -12.60
C GLU A 168 -5.43 9.03 -11.31
N ARG A 169 -6.10 8.94 -10.17
CA ARG A 169 -5.46 8.66 -8.88
C ARG A 169 -4.89 7.25 -8.79
N LEU A 170 -5.60 6.26 -9.33
CA LEU A 170 -5.11 4.88 -9.39
C LEU A 170 -3.90 4.75 -10.32
N LEU A 171 -3.90 5.46 -11.46
CA LEU A 171 -2.74 5.52 -12.36
C LEU A 171 -1.54 6.18 -11.68
N ALA A 172 -1.74 7.34 -11.05
CA ALA A 172 -0.68 8.01 -10.29
C ALA A 172 -0.14 7.13 -9.14
N LEU A 173 -0.99 6.32 -8.50
CA LEU A 173 -0.56 5.35 -7.49
C LEU A 173 0.32 4.26 -8.12
N SER A 174 -0.04 3.77 -9.30
CA SER A 174 0.74 2.79 -10.06
C SER A 174 2.11 3.33 -10.45
N ASP A 175 2.19 4.58 -10.93
CA ASP A 175 3.45 5.23 -11.30
C ASP A 175 4.37 5.41 -10.09
N ARG A 176 3.79 5.80 -8.94
CA ARG A 176 4.55 5.89 -7.67
C ARG A 176 5.08 4.53 -7.22
N LEU A 177 4.31 3.45 -7.40
CA LEU A 177 4.79 2.10 -7.11
C LEU A 177 5.94 1.68 -8.04
N ALA A 178 5.86 2.00 -9.33
CA ALA A 178 6.94 1.72 -10.29
C ALA A 178 8.22 2.47 -9.89
N THR A 179 8.11 3.76 -9.53
CA THR A 179 9.24 4.55 -9.01
C THR A 179 9.81 3.95 -7.73
N HIS A 180 8.95 3.54 -6.80
CA HIS A 180 9.37 2.90 -5.56
C HIS A 180 10.11 1.58 -5.80
N LEU A 181 9.64 0.75 -6.74
CA LEU A 181 10.34 -0.46 -7.16
C LEU A 181 11.74 -0.14 -7.71
N ALA A 182 11.88 0.89 -8.55
CA ALA A 182 13.18 1.33 -9.06
C ALA A 182 14.12 1.79 -7.93
N ILE A 183 13.61 2.53 -6.94
CA ILE A 183 14.37 2.93 -5.75
C ILE A 183 14.89 1.69 -5.01
N CYS A 184 14.08 0.66 -4.83
CA CYS A 184 14.48 -0.58 -4.16
C CYS A 184 15.59 -1.36 -4.91
N GLN A 185 15.80 -1.10 -6.20
CA GLN A 185 16.87 -1.72 -7.01
C GLN A 185 18.22 -0.99 -6.89
N LEU A 186 18.28 0.18 -6.28
CA LEU A 186 19.56 0.88 -6.06
C LEU A 186 20.49 0.02 -5.20
N PRO A 187 21.80 -0.04 -5.52
CA PRO A 187 22.71 -1.01 -4.92
C PRO A 187 22.99 -0.73 -3.42
N ARG A 188 23.07 0.55 -3.02
CA ARG A 188 23.43 0.95 -1.63
C ARG A 188 22.20 1.39 -0.87
N VAL A 189 22.10 0.97 0.40
CA VAL A 189 20.96 1.30 1.27
C VAL A 189 20.85 2.80 1.51
N GLU A 190 21.96 3.53 1.63
CA GLU A 190 21.97 4.98 1.73
C GLU A 190 21.31 5.66 0.53
N GLN A 191 21.60 5.13 -0.67
CA GLN A 191 20.99 5.64 -1.91
C GLN A 191 19.50 5.37 -1.96
N ARG A 192 19.06 4.16 -1.55
CA ARG A 192 17.62 3.80 -1.46
C ARG A 192 16.90 4.72 -0.50
N ILE A 193 17.48 4.96 0.69
CA ILE A 193 16.87 5.81 1.71
C ILE A 193 16.79 7.25 1.20
N LEU A 194 17.87 7.80 0.65
CA LEU A 194 17.88 9.16 0.16
C LEU A 194 16.85 9.36 -0.97
N ALA A 195 16.83 8.46 -1.95
CA ALA A 195 15.86 8.48 -3.04
C ALA A 195 14.42 8.32 -2.54
N LEU A 196 14.17 7.41 -1.57
CA LEU A 196 12.87 7.26 -0.94
C LEU A 196 12.42 8.55 -0.25
N LEU A 197 13.29 9.19 0.53
CA LEU A 197 12.95 10.42 1.25
C LEU A 197 12.57 11.54 0.28
N TRP A 198 13.28 11.69 -0.82
CA TRP A 198 12.95 12.64 -1.88
C TRP A 198 11.62 12.28 -2.57
N HIS A 199 11.42 11.01 -2.90
CA HIS A 199 10.16 10.53 -3.48
C HIS A 199 8.94 10.80 -2.55
N LEU A 200 9.12 10.64 -1.24
CA LEU A 200 8.08 10.99 -0.27
C LEU A 200 7.92 12.51 -0.12
N ALA A 201 9.01 13.26 -0.24
CA ALA A 201 9.01 14.71 -0.12
C ALA A 201 8.27 15.42 -1.26
N GLU A 202 8.25 14.87 -2.46
CA GLU A 202 7.44 15.38 -3.58
C GLU A 202 5.96 15.49 -3.22
N ARG A 203 5.49 14.63 -2.33
CA ARG A 203 4.08 14.58 -1.97
C ARG A 203 3.76 15.13 -0.58
N PHE A 204 4.59 14.81 0.40
CA PHE A 204 4.37 15.09 1.81
C PHE A 204 5.32 16.14 2.36
N GLY A 205 6.27 16.59 1.56
CA GLY A 205 7.24 17.58 1.96
C GLY A 205 6.65 19.00 2.01
N ARG A 206 7.21 19.81 2.90
CA ARG A 206 6.94 21.24 2.97
C ARG A 206 8.23 21.99 2.68
N VAL A 207 8.21 22.85 1.68
CA VAL A 207 9.36 23.69 1.34
C VAL A 207 9.57 24.71 2.46
N GLY A 208 10.80 24.79 2.96
CA GLY A 208 11.28 25.74 3.96
C GLY A 208 12.54 26.46 3.49
N PRO A 209 13.05 27.42 4.26
CA PRO A 209 14.23 28.20 3.88
C PRO A 209 15.51 27.34 3.78
N ASP A 210 15.60 26.26 4.56
CA ASP A 210 16.80 25.39 4.64
C ASP A 210 16.68 24.10 3.83
N GLY A 211 15.57 23.90 3.09
CA GLY A 211 15.29 22.68 2.35
C GLY A 211 13.85 22.20 2.48
N ILE A 212 13.61 20.91 2.31
CA ILE A 212 12.27 20.32 2.38
C ILE A 212 12.11 19.54 3.70
N VAL A 213 11.08 19.92 4.47
CA VAL A 213 10.72 19.27 5.74
C VAL A 213 9.73 18.16 5.50
N LEU A 214 10.05 16.95 5.95
CA LEU A 214 9.23 15.76 5.86
C LEU A 214 8.77 15.29 7.25
N SER A 215 7.50 15.51 7.59
CA SER A 215 6.91 15.24 8.91
C SER A 215 6.06 13.97 8.90
N LEU A 216 6.65 12.82 8.54
CA LEU A 216 5.92 11.55 8.38
C LEU A 216 6.12 10.54 9.53
N GLY A 217 6.79 10.89 10.61
CA GLY A 217 7.05 9.95 11.71
C GLY A 217 7.79 8.66 11.28
N LEU A 218 8.72 8.77 10.33
CA LEU A 218 9.43 7.63 9.74
C LEU A 218 10.37 6.98 10.76
N THR A 219 9.99 5.80 11.26
CA THR A 219 10.88 4.99 12.10
C THR A 219 11.88 4.22 11.23
N HIS A 220 13.05 3.86 11.77
CA HIS A 220 14.03 3.03 11.05
C HIS A 220 13.47 1.66 10.63
N ARG A 221 12.51 1.12 11.39
CA ARG A 221 11.79 -0.10 11.01
C ARG A 221 10.94 0.12 9.76
N LEU A 222 10.15 1.20 9.75
CA LEU A 222 9.29 1.55 8.62
C LEU A 222 10.12 1.86 7.37
N ILE A 223 11.19 2.65 7.50
CA ILE A 223 12.14 2.90 6.40
C ILE A 223 12.69 1.57 5.86
N GLY A 224 13.07 0.64 6.74
CA GLY A 224 13.57 -0.68 6.34
C GLY A 224 12.54 -1.46 5.51
N GLN A 225 11.28 -1.45 5.90
CA GLN A 225 10.18 -2.10 5.16
C GLN A 225 9.91 -1.41 3.81
N LEU A 226 10.13 -0.10 3.73
CA LEU A 226 9.99 0.66 2.48
C LEU A 226 11.14 0.40 1.50
N VAL A 227 12.38 0.26 1.97
CA VAL A 227 13.56 0.09 1.07
C VAL A 227 14.08 -1.34 0.98
N GLY A 228 13.41 -2.30 1.63
CA GLY A 228 13.83 -3.70 1.65
C GLY A 228 15.12 -3.95 2.42
N ALA A 229 15.37 -3.23 3.53
CA ALA A 229 16.56 -3.35 4.36
C ALA A 229 16.25 -3.67 5.82
N GLN A 230 17.20 -4.29 6.54
CA GLN A 230 17.06 -4.56 7.96
C GLN A 230 17.26 -3.29 8.80
N ARG A 231 16.58 -3.19 9.95
CA ARG A 231 16.65 -2.02 10.84
C ARG A 231 18.09 -1.60 11.22
N PRO A 232 19.01 -2.51 11.57
CA PRO A 232 20.40 -2.12 11.87
C PRO A 232 21.08 -1.43 10.68
N THR A 233 20.93 -1.98 9.48
CA THR A 233 21.48 -1.40 8.25
C THR A 233 20.90 -0.01 7.97
N VAL A 234 19.60 0.18 8.18
CA VAL A 234 18.96 1.50 8.06
C VAL A 234 19.54 2.48 9.07
N SER A 235 19.78 2.04 10.32
CA SER A 235 20.36 2.92 11.36
C SER A 235 21.73 3.44 10.98
N LEU A 236 22.61 2.57 10.46
CA LEU A 236 23.95 2.96 9.98
C LEU A 236 23.85 3.89 8.76
N ALA A 237 23.01 3.54 7.79
CA ALA A 237 22.82 4.34 6.59
C ALA A 237 22.25 5.74 6.89
N MET A 238 21.28 5.85 7.82
CA MET A 238 20.75 7.13 8.26
C MET A 238 21.82 7.97 8.99
N GLY A 239 22.66 7.35 9.83
CA GLY A 239 23.81 8.02 10.44
C GLY A 239 24.73 8.62 9.38
N ALA A 240 25.13 7.83 8.39
CA ALA A 240 25.99 8.29 7.30
C ALA A 240 25.36 9.44 6.48
N LEU A 241 24.04 9.43 6.26
CA LEU A 241 23.33 10.52 5.57
C LEU A 241 23.29 11.80 6.42
N VAL A 242 23.17 11.68 7.74
CA VAL A 242 23.21 12.82 8.66
C VAL A 242 24.63 13.38 8.73
N ASP A 243 25.65 12.55 8.90
CA ASP A 243 27.07 12.95 8.97
C ASP A 243 27.52 13.65 7.67
N ALA A 244 26.99 13.21 6.51
CA ALA A 244 27.24 13.84 5.23
C ALA A 244 26.43 15.14 5.01
N GLY A 245 25.54 15.51 5.93
CA GLY A 245 24.69 16.70 5.84
C GLY A 245 23.60 16.62 4.77
N HIS A 246 23.23 15.42 4.35
CA HIS A 246 22.14 15.21 3.39
C HIS A 246 20.76 15.26 4.07
N VAL A 247 20.69 14.78 5.29
CA VAL A 247 19.45 14.74 6.08
C VAL A 247 19.76 15.31 7.46
N MET A 248 18.88 16.12 8.00
CA MET A 248 18.95 16.61 9.38
C MET A 248 17.69 16.19 10.12
N ARG A 249 17.84 15.76 11.36
CA ARG A 249 16.71 15.48 12.24
C ARG A 249 16.38 16.73 13.03
N ARG A 250 15.13 17.15 12.97
CA ARG A 250 14.62 18.30 13.74
C ARG A 250 14.16 17.86 15.14
N ASP A 251 14.01 18.81 16.05
CA ASP A 251 13.56 18.56 17.43
C ASP A 251 12.15 17.98 17.51
N ASP A 252 11.29 18.30 16.53
CA ASP A 252 9.94 17.77 16.38
C ASP A 252 9.90 16.34 15.75
N GLY A 253 11.07 15.75 15.50
CA GLY A 253 11.20 14.44 14.89
C GLY A 253 11.08 14.42 13.36
N ALA A 254 10.76 15.54 12.71
CA ALA A 254 10.72 15.66 11.26
C ALA A 254 12.15 15.54 10.67
N LEU A 255 12.21 15.15 9.39
CA LEU A 255 13.45 15.09 8.63
C LEU A 255 13.52 16.32 7.71
N LEU A 256 14.64 17.02 7.74
CA LEU A 256 14.96 18.10 6.78
C LEU A 256 15.87 17.53 5.70
N LEU A 257 15.45 17.60 4.46
CA LEU A 257 16.23 17.27 3.28
C LEU A 257 16.89 18.54 2.75
N THR A 258 18.23 18.55 2.73
CA THR A 258 19.00 19.73 2.32
C THR A 258 19.15 19.79 0.79
N GLU A 259 19.44 20.95 0.23
CA GLU A 259 19.75 21.12 -1.21
C GLU A 259 20.92 20.26 -1.65
N ARG A 260 21.95 20.11 -0.77
CA ARG A 260 23.10 19.22 -1.01
C ARG A 260 22.67 17.78 -1.29
N SER A 261 21.60 17.32 -0.66
CA SER A 261 21.09 15.97 -0.84
C SER A 261 20.48 15.73 -2.21
N HIS A 262 19.81 16.75 -2.78
CA HIS A 262 19.26 16.67 -4.14
C HIS A 262 20.40 16.58 -5.19
N ALA A 263 21.42 17.43 -5.08
CA ALA A 263 22.59 17.38 -5.96
C ALA A 263 23.31 16.02 -5.89
N ALA A 264 23.42 15.43 -4.70
CA ALA A 264 24.02 14.11 -4.51
C ALA A 264 23.20 12.98 -5.15
N LEU A 265 21.89 13.09 -5.18
CA LEU A 265 21.00 12.13 -5.83
C LEU A 265 21.15 12.20 -7.36
N THR A 266 21.05 13.39 -7.95
CA THR A 266 21.15 13.60 -9.39
C THR A 266 22.51 13.22 -9.97
N SER A 267 23.61 13.52 -9.28
CA SER A 267 24.96 13.17 -9.72
C SER A 267 25.25 11.65 -9.68
N ARG A 268 24.56 10.90 -8.82
CA ARG A 268 24.80 9.46 -8.62
C ARG A 268 23.83 8.57 -9.40
N THR A 269 22.66 9.06 -9.75
CA THR A 269 21.67 8.30 -10.54
C THR A 269 21.91 8.42 -12.05
N GLY A 270 22.77 9.36 -12.50
CA GLY A 270 23.04 9.60 -13.92
C GLY A 270 21.82 10.10 -14.71
N VAL A 271 20.71 10.33 -14.05
CA VAL A 271 19.49 10.88 -14.65
C VAL A 271 19.63 12.39 -14.58
N ALA A 272 19.98 12.99 -15.72
CA ALA A 272 19.76 14.43 -15.89
C ALA A 272 18.27 14.71 -15.62
N PRO A 273 17.93 15.80 -14.88
CA PRO A 273 16.54 16.18 -14.73
C PRO A 273 15.94 16.28 -16.13
N ALA A 274 14.89 15.51 -16.41
CA ALA A 274 14.12 15.67 -17.62
C ALA A 274 13.57 17.10 -17.56
N VAL A 275 14.24 18.01 -18.28
CA VAL A 275 13.64 19.31 -18.56
C VAL A 275 12.36 18.99 -19.30
N PRO A 276 11.17 19.35 -18.76
CA PRO A 276 9.95 19.13 -19.51
C PRO A 276 10.15 19.83 -20.86
N PRO A 277 9.85 19.15 -21.98
CA PRO A 277 9.97 19.80 -23.29
C PRO A 277 9.19 21.11 -23.20
N ALA A 278 9.84 22.21 -23.56
CA ALA A 278 9.19 23.50 -23.67
C ALA A 278 7.94 23.27 -24.51
N HIS A 279 6.78 23.59 -23.96
CA HIS A 279 5.51 23.47 -24.64
C HIS A 279 5.52 24.48 -25.77
N GLU A 280 5.96 24.06 -26.97
CA GLU A 280 5.63 24.80 -28.18
C GLU A 280 4.12 24.65 -28.35
N PRO A 281 3.39 25.76 -28.56
CA PRO A 281 1.96 25.67 -28.83
C PRO A 281 1.78 25.02 -30.20
N ASP A 282 1.44 23.72 -30.18
CA ASP A 282 1.08 22.98 -31.40
C ASP A 282 -0.23 23.55 -31.95
N GLU A 283 -0.16 23.96 -33.21
CA GLU A 283 -1.34 24.26 -34.01
C GLU A 283 -2.25 23.01 -34.08
N PRO A 284 -3.57 23.17 -34.18
CA PRO A 284 -4.53 22.07 -34.20
C PRO A 284 -4.46 21.36 -35.55
N SER A 285 -3.60 20.36 -35.67
CA SER A 285 -3.52 19.47 -36.84
C SER A 285 -4.34 18.21 -36.66
N GLY A 286 -5.31 18.06 -37.45
CA GLY A 286 -6.00 16.93 -38.13
C GLY A 286 -5.84 15.47 -37.72
N ARG A 287 -5.28 15.11 -36.55
CA ARG A 287 -4.99 13.72 -36.16
C ARG A 287 -6.08 13.01 -35.37
N LEU A 288 -7.20 13.66 -35.07
CA LEU A 288 -8.31 13.00 -34.37
C LEU A 288 -9.12 12.06 -35.27
N HIS A 289 -9.08 12.26 -36.60
CA HIS A 289 -9.82 11.42 -37.55
C HIS A 289 -9.15 10.04 -37.75
N ASP A 290 -7.82 9.96 -37.67
CA ASP A 290 -7.09 8.70 -37.90
C ASP A 290 -7.13 7.75 -36.71
N LEU A 291 -7.34 8.25 -35.49
CA LEU A 291 -7.49 7.41 -34.30
C LEU A 291 -8.88 6.74 -34.22
N GLN A 292 -9.91 7.34 -34.81
CA GLN A 292 -11.25 6.77 -34.84
C GLN A 292 -11.37 5.59 -35.80
N ALA A 293 -10.66 5.64 -36.95
CA ALA A 293 -10.62 4.54 -37.91
C ALA A 293 -9.90 3.28 -37.39
N GLY A 294 -8.93 3.44 -36.46
CA GLY A 294 -8.19 2.32 -35.88
C GLY A 294 -8.89 1.61 -34.71
N LEU A 295 -10.00 2.15 -34.17
CA LEU A 295 -10.74 1.57 -33.06
C LEU A 295 -11.82 0.57 -33.50
N ASP A 296 -12.30 0.66 -34.74
CA ASP A 296 -13.34 -0.24 -35.27
C ASP A 296 -12.82 -1.64 -35.68
N GLU A 297 -11.48 -1.82 -35.80
CA GLU A 297 -10.88 -3.14 -36.12
C GLU A 297 -10.47 -3.97 -34.90
N ARG A 298 -10.72 -3.53 -33.66
CA ARG A 298 -10.34 -4.30 -32.46
C ARG A 298 -11.43 -5.33 -32.13
N ARG A 299 -11.09 -6.60 -32.36
CA ARG A 299 -11.81 -7.82 -31.97
C ARG A 299 -12.45 -7.72 -30.57
N PRO A 300 -13.67 -8.28 -30.39
CA PRO A 300 -14.45 -8.16 -29.16
C PRO A 300 -13.74 -8.79 -27.95
N LEU A 301 -13.92 -8.15 -26.79
CA LEU A 301 -13.38 -8.51 -25.48
C LEU A 301 -13.76 -9.94 -24.98
N SER A 302 -14.65 -10.65 -25.69
CA SER A 302 -15.07 -12.03 -25.40
C SER A 302 -13.93 -13.06 -25.45
N ALA A 303 -12.87 -12.81 -26.23
CA ALA A 303 -11.72 -13.74 -26.33
C ALA A 303 -10.77 -13.70 -25.12
N ARG A 304 -10.82 -12.63 -24.31
CA ARG A 304 -10.04 -12.55 -23.05
C ARG A 304 -10.77 -13.23 -21.88
N ALA A 305 -12.08 -13.12 -21.83
CA ALA A 305 -12.92 -13.80 -20.82
C ALA A 305 -12.87 -15.32 -20.98
N GLY A 306 -12.86 -15.83 -22.21
CA GLY A 306 -12.73 -17.26 -22.48
C GLY A 306 -11.39 -17.87 -22.03
N ARG A 307 -10.28 -17.14 -22.18
CA ARG A 307 -8.96 -17.61 -21.72
C ARG A 307 -8.82 -17.61 -20.19
N ALA A 308 -9.44 -16.67 -19.51
CA ALA A 308 -9.47 -16.64 -18.04
C ALA A 308 -10.35 -17.77 -17.47
N ALA A 309 -11.48 -18.08 -18.13
CA ALA A 309 -12.32 -19.20 -17.77
C ALA A 309 -11.65 -20.55 -18.02
N ALA A 310 -10.94 -20.70 -19.16
CA ALA A 310 -10.17 -21.91 -19.47
C ALA A 310 -9.02 -22.16 -18.50
N ARG A 311 -8.33 -21.10 -18.04
CA ARG A 311 -7.28 -21.22 -17.01
C ARG A 311 -7.84 -21.62 -15.65
N ARG A 312 -9.00 -21.12 -15.26
CA ARG A 312 -9.68 -21.51 -14.01
C ARG A 312 -10.13 -22.98 -14.06
N ALA A 313 -10.68 -23.44 -15.20
CA ALA A 313 -11.05 -24.83 -15.38
C ALA A 313 -9.83 -25.78 -15.33
N HIS A 314 -8.71 -25.37 -15.93
CA HIS A 314 -7.46 -26.14 -15.87
C HIS A 314 -6.87 -26.23 -14.46
N ALA A 315 -6.90 -25.11 -13.70
CA ALA A 315 -6.45 -25.11 -12.30
C ALA A 315 -7.35 -25.94 -11.38
N ALA A 316 -8.68 -25.99 -11.66
CA ALA A 316 -9.60 -26.85 -10.92
C ALA A 316 -9.34 -28.34 -11.22
N ALA A 317 -9.08 -28.70 -12.47
CA ALA A 317 -8.74 -30.09 -12.86
C ALA A 317 -7.45 -30.59 -12.21
N LEU A 318 -6.42 -29.72 -12.10
CA LEU A 318 -5.17 -30.08 -11.42
C LEU A 318 -5.34 -30.30 -9.90
N ARG A 319 -6.27 -29.60 -9.26
CA ARG A 319 -6.60 -29.83 -7.83
C ARG A 319 -7.35 -31.14 -7.62
N ASP A 320 -8.27 -31.48 -8.52
CA ASP A 320 -9.01 -32.75 -8.47
C ASP A 320 -8.09 -33.95 -8.70
N ASP A 321 -7.07 -33.83 -9.56
CA ASP A 321 -6.06 -34.88 -9.75
C ASP A 321 -5.14 -35.05 -8.53
N ALA A 322 -4.68 -33.93 -7.92
CA ALA A 322 -3.88 -33.99 -6.70
C ALA A 322 -4.66 -34.59 -5.52
N ALA A 323 -5.94 -34.26 -5.37
CA ALA A 323 -6.80 -34.87 -4.34
C ALA A 323 -7.03 -36.37 -4.56
N ARG A 324 -7.12 -36.84 -5.82
CA ARG A 324 -7.21 -38.28 -6.15
C ARG A 324 -5.93 -39.03 -5.85
N ASP A 325 -4.77 -38.41 -6.15
CA ASP A 325 -3.46 -39.00 -5.85
C ASP A 325 -3.22 -39.14 -4.34
N GLU A 326 -3.64 -38.12 -3.56
CA GLU A 326 -3.55 -38.16 -2.10
C GLU A 326 -4.49 -39.21 -1.48
N ALA A 327 -5.71 -39.34 -1.99
CA ALA A 327 -6.64 -40.38 -1.59
C ALA A 327 -6.14 -41.78 -1.94
N ALA A 328 -5.53 -41.95 -3.12
CA ALA A 328 -4.92 -43.21 -3.54
C ALA A 328 -3.67 -43.57 -2.72
N ALA A 329 -2.90 -42.58 -2.28
CA ALA A 329 -1.77 -42.77 -1.37
C ALA A 329 -2.23 -43.21 0.03
N ALA A 330 -3.28 -42.56 0.58
CA ALA A 330 -3.88 -42.92 1.86
C ALA A 330 -4.46 -44.34 1.85
N HIS A 331 -5.09 -44.78 0.75
CA HIS A 331 -5.64 -46.13 0.61
C HIS A 331 -4.53 -47.19 0.60
N ARG A 332 -3.41 -46.94 -0.09
CA ARG A 332 -2.25 -47.85 -0.09
C ARG A 332 -1.58 -48.00 1.28
N ILE A 333 -1.59 -46.93 2.11
CA ILE A 333 -1.07 -47.01 3.49
C ILE A 333 -2.00 -47.84 4.38
N PHE A 334 -3.32 -47.75 4.17
CA PHE A 334 -4.32 -48.52 4.94
C PHE A 334 -4.31 -50.01 4.59
N GLU A 335 -4.05 -50.41 3.33
CA GLU A 335 -3.94 -51.79 2.92
C GLU A 335 -2.61 -52.48 3.34
N ALA A 336 -1.59 -51.69 3.71
CA ALA A 336 -0.28 -52.19 4.14
C ALA A 336 -0.12 -52.29 5.67
N SER A 337 -1.17 -51.98 6.45
CA SER A 337 -1.23 -52.08 7.93
C SER A 337 -2.17 -53.18 8.35
#